data_ca6d18e0d151732f3a5d4329098ee0d0
#
_entry.id   ca6d18e0d151732f3a5d4329098ee0d0
#
_cell.length_a   1.000
_cell.length_b   1.000
_cell.length_c   1.000
_cell.angle_alpha   90.00
_cell.angle_beta   90.00
_cell.angle_gamma   90.00
#
_symmetry.space_group_name_H-M   'P 1'
#
loop_
_entity.id
_entity.type
_entity.pdbx_description
1 polymer ?
#
loop_
_entity_poly.entity_id
_entity_poly.type
_entity_poly.pdbx_seq_one_letter_code
_entity_poly.pdbx_strand_id
1 'polypeptide(L)'
;CSSLTSVSIPAGVTSIGYAAFSGCSSLTSVSVPGSVTSIEGYAFYETSQLKDVYYGDDEVAWKQISIGEGNYRLTSAYIHYAATHICTLHLIPAVVPTCTTGGNNAYYLCDACGRVYKDELGRELTTVEDETLAALGHSMTETAAKAATCIDDGNNVYYTCGNCHKVFKDEAGETETTVSAEI
;
A
#
# COMPACT_ATOMS: atom_id res chain seq x y z
N CYS A 1 18.94 17.89 -20.54
CA CYS A 1 19.66 17.32 -19.39
C CYS A 1 19.51 15.79 -19.37
N SER A 2 20.52 15.07 -19.89
CA SER A 2 20.44 13.59 -20.00
C SER A 2 20.58 12.82 -18.68
N SER A 3 20.98 13.49 -17.60
CA SER A 3 21.16 12.85 -16.28
C SER A 3 20.08 13.20 -15.24
N LEU A 4 19.12 14.09 -15.58
CA LEU A 4 18.06 14.48 -14.68
C LEU A 4 17.02 13.34 -14.59
N THR A 5 16.83 12.77 -13.40
CA THR A 5 15.90 11.65 -13.17
C THR A 5 14.54 12.08 -12.64
N SER A 6 14.50 13.18 -11.88
CA SER A 6 13.25 13.75 -11.38
C SER A 6 13.35 15.27 -11.28
N VAL A 7 12.20 15.95 -11.35
CA VAL A 7 12.11 17.40 -11.15
C VAL A 7 10.83 17.76 -10.40
N SER A 8 10.94 18.71 -9.48
CA SER A 8 9.79 19.30 -8.80
C SER A 8 9.68 20.76 -9.22
N ILE A 9 8.55 21.11 -9.84
CA ILE A 9 8.24 22.49 -10.24
C ILE A 9 7.70 23.22 -9.01
N PRO A 10 8.29 24.37 -8.63
CA PRO A 10 7.88 25.08 -7.43
C PRO A 10 6.42 25.55 -7.46
N ALA A 11 5.80 25.65 -6.27
CA ALA A 11 4.50 26.28 -6.13
C ALA A 11 4.53 27.73 -6.62
N GLY A 12 3.45 28.16 -7.28
CA GLY A 12 3.34 29.50 -7.87
C GLY A 12 3.80 29.59 -9.33
N VAL A 13 4.46 28.58 -9.88
CA VAL A 13 4.69 28.50 -11.34
C VAL A 13 3.35 28.26 -12.03
N THR A 14 3.03 29.10 -13.02
CA THR A 14 1.76 29.06 -13.77
C THR A 14 1.92 28.55 -15.19
N SER A 15 3.15 28.55 -15.71
CA SER A 15 3.45 28.06 -17.07
C SER A 15 4.77 27.31 -17.12
N ILE A 16 4.80 26.20 -17.87
CA ILE A 16 6.04 25.50 -18.23
C ILE A 16 6.37 25.88 -19.68
N GLY A 17 7.50 26.54 -19.89
CA GLY A 17 7.86 27.14 -21.17
C GLY A 17 8.22 26.13 -22.25
N TYR A 18 8.34 26.66 -23.50
CA TYR A 18 8.71 25.90 -24.69
C TYR A 18 10.01 25.10 -24.47
N ALA A 19 9.98 23.80 -24.75
CA ALA A 19 11.12 22.90 -24.68
C ALA A 19 11.87 22.86 -23.33
N ALA A 20 11.23 23.28 -22.21
CA ALA A 20 11.90 23.43 -20.90
C ALA A 20 12.63 22.18 -20.41
N PHE A 21 12.11 20.98 -20.66
CA PHE A 21 12.69 19.69 -20.29
C PHE A 21 12.95 18.80 -21.52
N SER A 22 13.00 19.41 -22.72
CA SER A 22 13.26 18.67 -23.97
C SER A 22 14.60 17.93 -23.88
N GLY A 23 14.64 16.66 -24.32
CA GLY A 23 15.82 15.81 -24.31
C GLY A 23 16.30 15.39 -22.93
N CYS A 24 15.49 15.57 -21.86
CA CYS A 24 15.78 15.00 -20.55
C CYS A 24 15.45 13.50 -20.54
N SER A 25 16.24 12.72 -21.28
CA SER A 25 15.97 11.30 -21.58
C SER A 25 15.94 10.36 -20.38
N SER A 26 16.59 10.75 -19.27
CA SER A 26 16.57 9.97 -18.00
C SER A 26 15.45 10.40 -17.04
N LEU A 27 14.63 11.41 -17.39
CA LEU A 27 13.57 11.91 -16.52
C LEU A 27 12.47 10.84 -16.39
N THR A 28 12.27 10.32 -15.18
CA THR A 28 11.28 9.29 -14.87
C THR A 28 10.02 9.86 -14.26
N SER A 29 10.16 10.98 -13.52
CA SER A 29 9.03 11.60 -12.82
C SER A 29 9.14 13.11 -12.77
N VAL A 30 7.97 13.78 -12.74
CA VAL A 30 7.85 15.25 -12.58
C VAL A 30 6.74 15.58 -11.60
N SER A 31 6.99 16.54 -10.67
CA SER A 31 5.94 17.14 -9.86
C SER A 31 5.53 18.49 -10.47
N VAL A 32 4.24 18.60 -10.75
CA VAL A 32 3.60 19.79 -11.37
C VAL A 32 2.62 20.36 -10.34
N PRO A 33 2.82 21.61 -9.87
CA PRO A 33 1.89 22.19 -8.89
C PRO A 33 0.55 22.53 -9.54
N GLY A 34 -0.53 22.54 -8.75
CA GLY A 34 -1.88 22.89 -9.20
C GLY A 34 -2.04 24.32 -9.74
N SER A 35 -1.03 25.18 -9.52
CA SER A 35 -0.99 26.53 -10.11
C SER A 35 -0.68 26.57 -11.61
N VAL A 36 -0.19 25.47 -12.21
CA VAL A 36 0.14 25.43 -13.64
C VAL A 36 -1.13 25.38 -14.46
N THR A 37 -1.27 26.35 -15.38
CA THR A 37 -2.41 26.46 -16.31
C THR A 37 -2.01 26.21 -17.75
N SER A 38 -0.69 26.26 -18.06
CA SER A 38 -0.19 26.00 -19.42
C SER A 38 1.15 25.25 -19.41
N ILE A 39 1.30 24.35 -20.38
CA ILE A 39 2.54 23.64 -20.69
C ILE A 39 2.77 23.86 -22.20
N GLU A 40 3.81 24.61 -22.54
CA GLU A 40 4.07 25.00 -23.94
C GLU A 40 4.56 23.80 -24.78
N GLY A 41 4.61 24.02 -26.08
CA GLY A 41 5.01 22.97 -27.01
C GLY A 41 6.40 22.40 -26.71
N TYR A 42 6.56 21.09 -26.92
CA TYR A 42 7.83 20.36 -26.76
C TYR A 42 8.44 20.42 -25.37
N ALA A 43 7.74 20.91 -24.35
CA ALA A 43 8.27 21.06 -23.00
C ALA A 43 8.86 19.75 -22.44
N PHE A 44 8.23 18.61 -22.74
CA PHE A 44 8.68 17.27 -22.37
C PHE A 44 8.99 16.39 -23.59
N TYR A 45 9.45 17.00 -24.68
CA TYR A 45 9.84 16.26 -25.88
C TYR A 45 11.08 15.40 -25.62
N GLU A 46 11.09 14.17 -26.14
CA GLU A 46 12.19 13.20 -25.93
C GLU A 46 12.51 12.86 -24.46
N THR A 47 11.57 13.03 -23.54
CA THR A 47 11.66 12.51 -22.17
C THR A 47 11.26 11.03 -22.16
N SER A 48 12.08 10.17 -22.80
CA SER A 48 11.71 8.77 -23.14
C SER A 48 11.42 7.87 -21.93
N GLN A 49 11.94 8.22 -20.75
CA GLN A 49 11.75 7.48 -19.51
C GLN A 49 10.65 8.04 -18.60
N LEU A 50 9.96 9.13 -19.00
CA LEU A 50 8.90 9.72 -18.16
C LEU A 50 7.72 8.76 -18.04
N LYS A 51 7.44 8.36 -16.80
CA LYS A 51 6.39 7.40 -16.44
C LYS A 51 5.33 7.99 -15.52
N ASP A 52 5.73 8.89 -14.62
CA ASP A 52 4.89 9.36 -13.53
C ASP A 52 4.89 10.90 -13.45
N VAL A 53 3.68 11.47 -13.37
CA VAL A 53 3.45 12.90 -13.16
C VAL A 53 2.66 13.08 -11.87
N TYR A 54 3.22 13.82 -10.93
CA TYR A 54 2.58 14.13 -9.63
C TYR A 54 1.96 15.51 -9.73
N TYR A 55 0.66 15.56 -9.95
CA TYR A 55 -0.07 16.82 -10.10
C TYR A 55 -0.68 17.28 -8.77
N GLY A 56 -0.48 18.54 -8.43
CA GLY A 56 -0.85 19.12 -7.14
C GLY A 56 -2.34 19.39 -6.94
N ASP A 57 -3.18 19.12 -7.93
CA ASP A 57 -4.63 19.30 -7.90
C ASP A 57 -5.35 18.06 -8.44
N ASP A 58 -6.67 18.13 -8.62
CA ASP A 58 -7.50 17.02 -9.08
C ASP A 58 -7.46 16.78 -10.61
N GLU A 59 -8.12 15.71 -11.02
CA GLU A 59 -8.21 15.34 -12.45
C GLU A 59 -8.94 16.38 -13.30
N VAL A 60 -9.91 17.09 -12.70
CA VAL A 60 -10.69 18.11 -13.42
C VAL A 60 -9.78 19.30 -13.76
N ALA A 61 -8.97 19.74 -12.79
CA ALA A 61 -8.00 20.81 -12.99
C ALA A 61 -6.91 20.41 -13.99
N TRP A 62 -6.41 19.17 -13.95
CA TRP A 62 -5.45 18.66 -14.94
C TRP A 62 -5.96 18.77 -16.38
N LYS A 63 -7.22 18.38 -16.60
CA LYS A 63 -7.87 18.45 -17.95
C LYS A 63 -8.08 19.88 -18.47
N GLN A 64 -7.96 20.87 -17.59
CA GLN A 64 -8.06 22.31 -17.94
C GLN A 64 -6.71 22.90 -18.37
N ILE A 65 -5.59 22.20 -18.12
CA ILE A 65 -4.26 22.69 -18.51
C ILE A 65 -4.16 22.72 -20.03
N SER A 66 -3.78 23.88 -20.58
CA SER A 66 -3.44 23.99 -22.01
C SER A 66 -2.09 23.32 -22.27
N ILE A 67 -2.08 22.16 -22.93
CA ILE A 67 -0.86 21.41 -23.26
C ILE A 67 -0.55 21.55 -24.75
N GLY A 68 0.57 22.18 -25.06
CA GLY A 68 1.06 22.36 -26.42
C GLY A 68 1.54 21.05 -27.07
N GLU A 69 1.76 21.12 -28.38
CA GLU A 69 2.20 19.97 -29.19
C GLU A 69 3.55 19.38 -28.71
N GLY A 70 3.84 18.13 -29.08
CA GLY A 70 5.11 17.47 -28.78
C GLY A 70 5.25 16.93 -27.36
N ASN A 71 4.21 17.07 -26.51
CA ASN A 71 4.23 16.62 -25.12
C ASN A 71 3.63 15.21 -24.92
N TYR A 72 3.67 14.34 -25.92
CA TYR A 72 3.05 13.01 -25.88
C TYR A 72 3.58 12.12 -24.74
N ARG A 73 4.84 12.31 -24.31
CA ARG A 73 5.41 11.58 -23.18
C ARG A 73 4.77 11.97 -21.86
N LEU A 74 4.52 13.25 -21.66
CA LEU A 74 3.81 13.76 -20.48
C LEU A 74 2.35 13.27 -20.45
N THR A 75 1.64 13.37 -21.58
CA THR A 75 0.22 12.99 -21.64
C THR A 75 -0.02 11.47 -21.62
N SER A 76 1.01 10.67 -21.89
CA SER A 76 0.97 9.20 -21.79
C SER A 76 1.47 8.67 -20.44
N ALA A 77 2.05 9.53 -19.59
CA ALA A 77 2.49 9.16 -18.27
C ALA A 77 1.30 8.90 -17.33
N TYR A 78 1.54 8.18 -16.23
CA TYR A 78 0.55 8.03 -15.19
C TYR A 78 0.47 9.31 -14.34
N ILE A 79 -0.74 9.85 -14.17
CA ILE A 79 -0.96 11.08 -13.42
C ILE A 79 -1.44 10.73 -12.01
N HIS A 80 -0.65 11.13 -11.01
CA HIS A 80 -1.00 11.06 -9.60
C HIS A 80 -1.64 12.40 -9.20
N TYR A 81 -2.94 12.41 -8.96
CA TYR A 81 -3.68 13.63 -8.60
C TYR A 81 -3.57 13.98 -7.12
N ALA A 82 -3.77 15.26 -6.79
CA ALA A 82 -3.66 15.82 -5.44
C ALA A 82 -2.32 15.49 -4.75
N ALA A 83 -1.24 15.37 -5.54
CA ALA A 83 0.09 15.07 -5.07
C ALA A 83 0.89 16.37 -4.88
N THR A 84 1.37 16.62 -3.66
CA THR A 84 2.14 17.83 -3.32
C THR A 84 3.66 17.64 -3.50
N HIS A 85 4.11 16.42 -3.80
CA HIS A 85 5.52 16.05 -3.97
C HIS A 85 5.63 14.72 -4.72
N ILE A 86 6.85 14.38 -5.15
CA ILE A 86 7.17 13.04 -5.64
C ILE A 86 7.29 12.11 -4.44
N CYS A 87 6.43 11.09 -4.36
CA CYS A 87 6.44 10.15 -3.25
C CYS A 87 7.69 9.26 -3.29
N THR A 88 8.42 9.22 -2.18
CA THR A 88 9.37 8.16 -1.91
C THR A 88 8.65 7.11 -1.07
N LEU A 89 8.46 5.93 -1.64
CA LEU A 89 7.69 4.86 -1.03
C LEU A 89 8.61 3.85 -0.35
N HIS A 90 8.25 3.43 0.86
CA HIS A 90 8.88 2.27 1.49
C HIS A 90 7.86 1.16 1.75
N LEU A 91 8.30 -0.07 1.64
CA LEU A 91 7.48 -1.25 1.85
C LEU A 91 7.23 -1.49 3.34
N ILE A 92 5.98 -1.61 3.73
CA ILE A 92 5.55 -2.22 4.98
C ILE A 92 5.22 -3.68 4.65
N PRO A 93 5.99 -4.66 5.17
CA PRO A 93 5.80 -6.06 4.82
C PRO A 93 4.50 -6.61 5.39
N ALA A 94 3.97 -7.63 4.73
CA ALA A 94 2.81 -8.37 5.24
C ALA A 94 3.13 -9.07 6.57
N VAL A 95 2.17 -9.01 7.48
CA VAL A 95 2.17 -9.76 8.74
C VAL A 95 0.97 -10.69 8.76
N VAL A 96 1.23 -11.99 8.86
CA VAL A 96 0.16 -13.00 8.93
C VAL A 96 -0.55 -12.90 10.27
N PRO A 97 -1.89 -12.78 10.31
CA PRO A 97 -2.62 -12.75 11.57
C PRO A 97 -2.54 -14.09 12.30
N THR A 98 -2.56 -14.04 13.63
CA THR A 98 -2.65 -15.20 14.52
C THR A 98 -4.06 -15.32 15.12
N CYS A 99 -4.28 -16.29 15.98
CA CYS A 99 -5.57 -16.40 16.68
C CYS A 99 -5.91 -15.16 17.53
N THR A 100 -4.91 -14.51 18.10
CA THR A 100 -5.08 -13.43 19.07
C THR A 100 -4.56 -12.08 18.60
N THR A 101 -3.75 -12.05 17.53
CA THR A 101 -3.13 -10.83 17.02
C THR A 101 -3.52 -10.63 15.56
N GLY A 102 -3.96 -9.43 15.21
CA GLY A 102 -4.17 -9.03 13.83
C GLY A 102 -2.87 -9.01 13.02
N GLY A 103 -3.01 -8.93 11.73
CA GLY A 103 -1.93 -8.79 10.76
C GLY A 103 -2.18 -7.66 9.78
N ASN A 104 -1.46 -7.65 8.69
CA ASN A 104 -1.69 -6.74 7.56
C ASN A 104 -1.23 -7.37 6.25
N ASN A 105 -1.84 -6.95 5.15
CA ASN A 105 -1.26 -7.14 3.82
C ASN A 105 0.01 -6.29 3.67
N ALA A 106 0.86 -6.60 2.70
CA ALA A 106 1.95 -5.70 2.35
C ALA A 106 1.39 -4.43 1.72
N TYR A 107 1.93 -3.29 2.08
CA TYR A 107 1.59 -2.00 1.50
C TYR A 107 2.80 -1.06 1.46
N TYR A 108 2.68 0.05 0.76
CA TYR A 108 3.73 1.06 0.61
C TYR A 108 3.29 2.37 1.24
N LEU A 109 4.15 2.96 2.05
CA LEU A 109 3.91 4.23 2.73
C LEU A 109 4.81 5.31 2.14
N CYS A 110 4.24 6.48 1.83
CA CYS A 110 5.00 7.65 1.48
C CYS A 110 5.46 8.38 2.74
N ASP A 111 6.76 8.48 2.96
CA ASP A 111 7.36 9.11 4.15
C ASP A 111 7.02 10.60 4.28
N ALA A 112 6.82 11.28 3.17
CA ALA A 112 6.60 12.72 3.15
C ALA A 112 5.15 13.12 3.40
N CYS A 113 4.15 12.33 2.97
CA CYS A 113 2.73 12.70 3.11
C CYS A 113 1.86 11.67 3.85
N GLY A 114 2.42 10.52 4.21
CA GLY A 114 1.68 9.47 4.90
C GLY A 114 0.64 8.72 4.06
N ARG A 115 0.58 8.96 2.74
CA ARG A 115 -0.31 8.19 1.85
C ARG A 115 0.13 6.75 1.75
N VAL A 116 -0.85 5.87 1.67
CA VAL A 116 -0.66 4.42 1.62
C VAL A 116 -1.07 3.89 0.24
N TYR A 117 -0.29 2.97 -0.30
CA TYR A 117 -0.50 2.40 -1.63
C TYR A 117 -0.34 0.88 -1.60
N LYS A 118 -1.05 0.18 -2.47
CA LYS A 118 -0.92 -1.28 -2.64
C LYS A 118 0.28 -1.68 -3.48
N ASP A 119 0.76 -0.78 -4.32
CA ASP A 119 1.84 -1.05 -5.27
C ASP A 119 3.06 -0.13 -5.08
N GLU A 120 4.24 -0.61 -5.48
CA GLU A 120 5.51 0.10 -5.37
C GLU A 120 5.60 1.37 -6.23
N LEU A 121 4.71 1.53 -7.20
CA LEU A 121 4.66 2.69 -8.10
C LEU A 121 3.76 3.80 -7.57
N GLY A 122 3.04 3.56 -6.46
CA GLY A 122 2.14 4.56 -5.85
C GLY A 122 0.93 4.90 -6.71
N ARG A 123 0.40 3.94 -7.46
CA ARG A 123 -0.73 4.13 -8.39
C ARG A 123 -2.07 3.73 -7.79
N GLU A 124 -2.08 2.73 -6.92
CA GLU A 124 -3.29 2.25 -6.25
C GLU A 124 -3.29 2.70 -4.80
N LEU A 125 -4.05 3.76 -4.51
CA LEU A 125 -4.26 4.26 -3.15
C LEU A 125 -5.05 3.25 -2.32
N THR A 126 -4.69 3.16 -1.04
CA THR A 126 -5.40 2.38 -0.03
C THR A 126 -5.32 3.10 1.32
N THR A 127 -5.80 2.48 2.38
CA THR A 127 -5.63 2.96 3.75
C THR A 127 -4.98 1.88 4.61
N VAL A 128 -4.44 2.26 5.77
CA VAL A 128 -3.91 1.29 6.74
C VAL A 128 -5.03 0.36 7.22
N GLU A 129 -6.24 0.90 7.39
CA GLU A 129 -7.42 0.14 7.80
C GLU A 129 -7.78 -0.96 6.79
N ASP A 130 -7.77 -0.62 5.48
CA ASP A 130 -8.09 -1.58 4.41
C ASP A 130 -7.04 -2.70 4.29
N GLU A 131 -5.80 -2.40 4.67
CA GLU A 131 -4.72 -3.40 4.65
C GLU A 131 -4.55 -4.13 5.98
N THR A 132 -5.29 -3.74 7.03
CA THR A 132 -5.27 -4.42 8.33
C THR A 132 -6.10 -5.70 8.28
N LEU A 133 -5.54 -6.79 8.79
CA LEU A 133 -6.19 -8.08 8.92
C LEU A 133 -6.56 -8.32 10.38
N ALA A 134 -7.82 -8.65 10.64
CA ALA A 134 -8.27 -9.02 11.98
C ALA A 134 -7.57 -10.29 12.47
N ALA A 135 -7.48 -10.46 13.79
CA ALA A 135 -7.07 -11.73 14.39
C ALA A 135 -8.02 -12.85 13.93
N LEU A 136 -7.47 -14.04 13.70
CA LEU A 136 -8.23 -15.18 13.16
C LEU A 136 -9.28 -15.74 14.15
N GLY A 137 -9.10 -15.44 15.44
CA GLY A 137 -9.83 -16.10 16.49
C GLY A 137 -9.42 -17.58 16.67
N HIS A 138 -9.95 -18.20 17.68
CA HIS A 138 -9.80 -19.63 17.90
C HIS A 138 -10.93 -20.40 17.19
N SER A 139 -10.55 -21.43 16.40
CA SER A 139 -11.49 -22.37 15.78
C SER A 139 -11.48 -23.65 16.62
N MET A 140 -12.39 -23.73 17.58
CA MET A 140 -12.39 -24.77 18.60
C MET A 140 -13.07 -26.08 18.15
N THR A 141 -12.42 -27.19 18.47
CA THR A 141 -12.99 -28.54 18.35
C THR A 141 -13.00 -29.15 19.73
N GLU A 142 -14.19 -29.53 20.22
CA GLU A 142 -14.38 -30.18 21.50
C GLU A 142 -13.90 -31.65 21.47
N THR A 143 -13.18 -32.04 22.48
CA THR A 143 -12.99 -33.46 22.82
C THR A 143 -13.77 -33.73 24.10
N ALA A 144 -14.83 -34.52 23.99
CA ALA A 144 -15.73 -34.84 25.10
C ALA A 144 -15.02 -35.59 26.23
N ALA A 145 -15.46 -35.36 27.45
CA ALA A 145 -14.97 -36.10 28.58
C ALA A 145 -15.22 -37.61 28.44
N LYS A 146 -14.24 -38.42 28.84
CA LYS A 146 -14.30 -39.87 28.88
C LYS A 146 -13.96 -40.35 30.29
N ALA A 147 -14.82 -41.15 30.87
CA ALA A 147 -14.53 -41.76 32.18
C ALA A 147 -13.38 -42.78 32.08
N ALA A 148 -12.48 -42.78 33.07
CA ALA A 148 -11.45 -43.77 33.18
C ALA A 148 -12.03 -45.17 33.44
N THR A 149 -11.35 -46.21 32.99
CA THR A 149 -11.68 -47.60 33.21
C THR A 149 -10.52 -48.30 33.95
N CYS A 150 -10.65 -49.59 34.23
CA CYS A 150 -9.56 -50.35 34.90
C CYS A 150 -8.32 -50.52 33.99
N ILE A 151 -8.42 -50.26 32.70
CA ILE A 151 -7.38 -50.52 31.70
C ILE A 151 -7.08 -49.32 30.79
N ASP A 152 -7.95 -48.30 30.78
CA ASP A 152 -7.79 -47.10 29.97
C ASP A 152 -7.94 -45.85 30.82
N ASP A 153 -7.11 -44.85 30.56
CA ASP A 153 -7.23 -43.52 31.13
C ASP A 153 -8.49 -42.81 30.57
N GLY A 154 -9.07 -41.96 31.41
CA GLY A 154 -10.14 -41.05 31.00
C GLY A 154 -9.57 -39.71 30.53
N ASN A 155 -10.46 -38.79 30.25
CA ASN A 155 -10.10 -37.37 30.04
C ASN A 155 -11.23 -36.46 30.49
N ASN A 156 -10.89 -35.25 30.93
CA ASN A 156 -11.84 -34.16 31.05
C ASN A 156 -12.24 -33.66 29.65
N VAL A 157 -13.29 -32.84 29.58
CA VAL A 157 -13.57 -32.11 28.34
C VAL A 157 -12.45 -31.09 28.07
N TYR A 158 -11.98 -31.03 26.87
CA TYR A 158 -11.03 -30.03 26.41
C TYR A 158 -11.29 -29.63 24.96
N TYR A 159 -10.71 -28.51 24.54
CA TYR A 159 -10.90 -27.92 23.20
C TYR A 159 -9.54 -27.76 22.51
N THR A 160 -9.48 -28.12 21.25
CA THR A 160 -8.29 -27.94 20.43
C THR A 160 -8.57 -26.89 19.35
N CYS A 161 -7.72 -25.88 19.26
CA CYS A 161 -7.84 -24.89 18.23
C CYS A 161 -7.26 -25.39 16.89
N GLY A 162 -8.08 -25.39 15.83
CA GLY A 162 -7.66 -25.77 14.48
C GLY A 162 -6.64 -24.81 13.84
N ASN A 163 -6.60 -23.54 14.29
CA ASN A 163 -5.70 -22.52 13.72
C ASN A 163 -4.30 -22.55 14.37
N CYS A 164 -4.21 -22.62 15.71
CA CYS A 164 -2.92 -22.56 16.41
C CYS A 164 -2.51 -23.87 17.06
N HIS A 165 -3.34 -24.90 17.00
CA HIS A 165 -3.14 -26.24 17.56
C HIS A 165 -2.94 -26.29 19.09
N LYS A 166 -3.24 -25.19 19.78
CA LYS A 166 -3.23 -25.13 21.24
C LYS A 166 -4.48 -25.79 21.82
N VAL A 167 -4.36 -26.26 23.05
CA VAL A 167 -5.41 -26.93 23.81
C VAL A 167 -5.91 -26.01 24.92
N PHE A 168 -7.22 -26.00 25.16
CA PHE A 168 -7.88 -25.12 26.11
C PHE A 168 -8.89 -25.89 26.97
N LYS A 169 -9.14 -25.40 28.18
CA LYS A 169 -10.16 -25.94 29.10
C LYS A 169 -11.58 -25.46 28.76
N ASP A 170 -11.69 -24.39 28.01
CA ASP A 170 -12.95 -23.71 27.68
C ASP A 170 -13.08 -23.46 26.16
N GLU A 171 -14.33 -23.38 25.71
CA GLU A 171 -14.68 -23.14 24.31
C GLU A 171 -14.26 -21.72 23.83
N ALA A 172 -14.14 -20.77 24.75
CA ALA A 172 -13.72 -19.41 24.43
C ALA A 172 -12.22 -19.30 24.10
N GLY A 173 -11.41 -20.30 24.48
CA GLY A 173 -9.97 -20.31 24.26
C GLY A 173 -9.20 -19.36 25.19
N GLU A 174 -9.73 -19.12 26.38
CA GLU A 174 -9.12 -18.23 27.36
C GLU A 174 -8.11 -18.95 28.28
N THR A 175 -8.38 -20.22 28.59
CA THR A 175 -7.57 -21.00 29.52
C THR A 175 -6.79 -22.09 28.80
N GLU A 176 -5.55 -21.78 28.44
CA GLU A 176 -4.65 -22.74 27.77
C GLU A 176 -4.28 -23.88 28.70
N THR A 177 -4.23 -25.08 28.17
CA THR A 177 -3.85 -26.31 28.90
C THR A 177 -3.04 -27.23 27.98
N THR A 178 -2.80 -28.47 28.39
CA THR A 178 -2.20 -29.52 27.57
C THR A 178 -3.06 -30.79 27.63
N VAL A 179 -2.99 -31.61 26.59
CA VAL A 179 -3.72 -32.89 26.57
C VAL A 179 -3.37 -33.73 27.81
N SER A 180 -2.09 -33.78 28.21
CA SER A 180 -1.63 -34.55 29.41
C SER A 180 -2.18 -34.03 30.74
N ALA A 181 -2.65 -32.79 30.81
CA ALA A 181 -3.25 -32.23 32.02
C ALA A 181 -4.76 -32.53 32.12
N GLU A 182 -5.36 -32.98 31.03
CA GLU A 182 -6.80 -33.28 30.92
C GLU A 182 -7.09 -34.81 30.87
N ILE A 183 -6.03 -35.63 30.96
CA ILE A 183 -6.09 -37.10 31.02
C ILE A 183 -6.16 -37.61 32.45
#